data_2cafc380433e97e093320e7207f69107
#
_entry.id   2cafc380433e97e093320e7207f69107
#
_cell.length_a   1.000
_cell.length_b   1.000
_cell.length_c   1.000
_cell.angle_alpha   90.00
_cell.angle_beta   90.00
_cell.angle_gamma   90.00
#
_symmetry.space_group_name_H-M   'P 1'
#
loop_
_entity.id
_entity.type
_entity.pdbx_description
1 polymer ?
#
loop_
_entity_poly.entity_id
_entity_poly.type
_entity_poly.pdbx_seq_one_letter_code
_entity_poly.pdbx_strand_id
1 'polypeptide(L)'
;TQIDPRRSTIIMRGQRLDPDGGNDQPIQGYIDEMPVRAQDLFYQMYDTERVEILKGSQGTLQGVVSSAGAVQIYTRDAQIGGDERNGYIKTTWADNMTSIIEAASDLHISDTLSLRFAGVKNANDGNEIRNLRTSINESHNLESGRISLSWQPSDDLSIRFKYQNTEN
;
A
#
# COMPACT_ATOMS: atom_id res chain seq x y z
N THR A 1 -0.47 16.64 -7.44
CA THR A 1 0.37 16.54 -6.21
C THR A 1 1.15 15.26 -6.32
N GLN A 2 2.44 15.40 -6.52
CA GLN A 2 3.36 14.28 -6.63
C GLN A 2 3.56 13.69 -5.24
N ILE A 3 3.21 12.44 -5.04
CA ILE A 3 3.50 11.72 -3.81
C ILE A 3 4.87 11.07 -4.03
N ASP A 4 5.93 11.73 -3.55
CA ASP A 4 7.23 11.08 -3.36
C ASP A 4 7.18 10.38 -2.00
N PRO A 5 7.18 9.06 -1.93
CA PRO A 5 7.09 8.33 -0.67
C PRO A 5 8.21 8.68 0.32
N ARG A 6 9.39 9.05 -0.19
CA ARG A 6 10.54 9.49 0.64
C ARG A 6 10.33 10.87 1.27
N ARG A 7 9.44 11.69 0.69
CA ARG A 7 9.12 13.05 1.19
C ARG A 7 7.71 13.14 1.75
N SER A 8 6.92 12.09 1.55
CA SER A 8 5.56 12.04 2.07
C SER A 8 5.60 11.87 3.58
N THR A 9 4.79 12.64 4.27
CA THR A 9 4.71 12.57 5.73
C THR A 9 3.26 12.69 6.19
N ILE A 10 2.97 12.05 7.30
CA ILE A 10 1.70 12.18 7.99
C ILE A 10 1.94 13.01 9.25
N ILE A 11 1.09 14.01 9.46
CA ILE A 11 1.11 14.82 10.67
C ILE A 11 -0.18 14.56 11.43
N MET A 12 -0.04 14.17 12.68
CA MET A 12 -1.16 13.89 13.58
C MET A 12 -0.88 14.49 14.97
N ARG A 13 -1.78 15.32 15.48
CA ARG A 13 -1.65 15.99 16.78
C ARG A 13 -0.33 16.74 16.94
N GLY A 14 0.15 17.40 15.88
CA GLY A 14 1.42 18.14 15.90
C GLY A 14 2.68 17.26 15.84
N GLN A 15 2.53 15.94 15.81
CA GLN A 15 3.65 15.00 15.63
C GLN A 15 3.72 14.54 14.18
N ARG A 16 4.93 14.37 13.69
CA ARG A 16 5.22 13.99 12.31
C ARG A 16 5.71 12.56 12.24
N LEU A 17 5.19 11.80 11.28
CA LEU A 17 5.77 10.55 10.85
C LEU A 17 7.03 10.85 10.05
N ASP A 18 8.18 10.42 10.53
CA ASP A 18 9.45 10.58 9.82
C ASP A 18 9.72 9.33 8.97
N PRO A 19 9.77 9.44 7.63
CA PRO A 19 10.07 8.31 6.77
C PRO A 19 11.41 7.63 7.06
N ASP A 20 12.40 8.41 7.50
CA ASP A 20 13.74 7.92 7.82
C ASP A 20 13.89 7.53 9.30
N GLY A 21 12.86 7.71 10.10
CA GLY A 21 12.85 7.37 11.51
C GLY A 21 12.78 5.85 11.75
N GLY A 22 13.36 5.43 12.87
CA GLY A 22 13.32 4.04 13.32
C GLY A 22 11.93 3.56 13.75
N ASN A 23 11.88 2.46 14.50
CA ASN A 23 10.62 1.83 14.91
C ASN A 23 9.82 2.61 15.98
N ASP A 24 10.45 3.54 16.69
CA ASP A 24 9.81 4.34 17.74
C ASP A 24 9.17 5.61 17.15
N GLN A 25 8.22 5.44 16.25
CA GLN A 25 7.53 6.55 15.62
C GLN A 25 6.30 6.98 16.43
N PRO A 26 6.02 8.28 16.50
CA PRO A 26 4.80 8.78 17.15
C PRO A 26 3.53 8.33 16.43
N ILE A 27 3.63 8.06 15.13
CA ILE A 27 2.56 7.54 14.28
C ILE A 27 3.03 6.23 13.68
N GLN A 28 2.25 5.16 13.86
CA GLN A 28 2.58 3.85 13.32
C GLN A 28 1.75 3.55 12.06
N GLY A 29 2.39 2.94 11.06
CA GLY A 29 1.74 2.42 9.85
C GLY A 29 1.46 0.93 9.95
N TYR A 30 0.30 0.52 9.42
CA TYR A 30 -0.08 -0.90 9.31
C TYR A 30 -0.67 -1.16 7.93
N ILE A 31 -0.37 -2.34 7.39
CA ILE A 31 -0.99 -2.86 6.18
C ILE A 31 -1.51 -4.26 6.50
N ASP A 32 -2.81 -4.45 6.32
CA ASP A 32 -3.50 -5.70 6.67
C ASP A 32 -3.13 -6.17 8.09
N GLU A 33 -3.18 -5.24 9.07
CA GLU A 33 -2.85 -5.45 10.49
C GLU A 33 -1.36 -5.70 10.80
N MET A 34 -0.50 -5.78 9.80
CA MET A 34 0.93 -5.94 9.98
C MET A 34 1.64 -4.58 10.08
N PRO A 35 2.46 -4.36 11.12
CA PRO A 35 3.20 -3.12 11.24
C PRO A 35 4.23 -2.99 10.11
N VAL A 36 4.26 -1.82 9.49
CA VAL A 36 5.18 -1.50 8.40
C VAL A 36 5.95 -0.23 8.69
N ARG A 37 7.09 -0.06 8.03
CA ARG A 37 7.82 1.20 8.10
C ARG A 37 7.03 2.30 7.41
N ALA A 38 7.24 3.53 7.85
CA ALA A 38 6.57 4.70 7.30
C ALA A 38 6.67 4.85 5.78
N GLN A 39 7.81 4.50 5.22
CA GLN A 39 8.04 4.54 3.78
C GLN A 39 7.17 3.51 3.04
N ASP A 40 7.09 2.29 3.57
CA ASP A 40 6.38 1.18 2.96
C ASP A 40 4.86 1.44 2.89
N LEU A 41 4.34 2.25 3.82
CA LEU A 41 2.94 2.64 3.85
C LEU A 41 2.49 3.33 2.56
N PHE A 42 3.32 4.23 2.02
CA PHE A 42 2.99 4.98 0.81
C PHE A 42 3.21 4.18 -0.48
N TYR A 43 4.15 3.24 -0.48
CA TYR A 43 4.42 2.38 -1.64
C TYR A 43 3.32 1.36 -1.89
N GLN A 44 2.57 1.00 -0.87
CA GLN A 44 1.60 -0.09 -0.92
C GLN A 44 0.14 0.39 -1.03
N MET A 45 -0.08 1.70 -1.31
CA MET A 45 -1.42 2.29 -1.45
C MET A 45 -2.03 2.03 -2.84
N TYR A 46 -2.09 0.78 -3.26
CA TYR A 46 -2.80 0.36 -4.46
C TYR A 46 -3.74 -0.80 -4.13
N ASP A 47 -4.81 -0.94 -4.89
CA ASP A 47 -5.87 -1.94 -4.67
C ASP A 47 -6.36 -1.94 -3.21
N THR A 48 -6.57 -0.74 -2.69
CA THR A 48 -6.96 -0.50 -1.29
C THR A 48 -8.46 -0.66 -1.14
N GLU A 49 -8.89 -1.38 -0.11
CA GLU A 49 -10.29 -1.47 0.29
C GLU A 49 -10.69 -0.26 1.12
N ARG A 50 -9.92 0.03 2.20
CA ARG A 50 -10.16 1.15 3.09
C ARG A 50 -8.88 1.61 3.79
N VAL A 51 -8.90 2.83 4.27
CA VAL A 51 -7.86 3.41 5.12
C VAL A 51 -8.51 3.87 6.42
N GLU A 52 -7.97 3.44 7.54
CA GLU A 52 -8.42 3.83 8.87
C GLU A 52 -7.37 4.69 9.56
N ILE A 53 -7.80 5.79 10.17
CA ILE A 53 -6.92 6.69 10.91
C ILE A 53 -7.34 6.68 12.37
N LEU A 54 -6.50 6.07 13.20
CA LEU A 54 -6.71 5.94 14.64
C LEU A 54 -5.95 7.06 15.35
N LYS A 55 -6.70 7.95 16.01
CA LYS A 55 -6.12 9.11 16.72
C LYS A 55 -5.94 8.78 18.19
N GLY A 56 -4.76 9.00 18.72
CA GLY A 56 -4.42 8.74 20.11
C GLY A 56 -3.51 7.54 20.29
N SER A 57 -3.07 7.28 21.53
CA SER A 57 -2.16 6.17 21.82
C SER A 57 -2.85 4.81 21.53
N GLN A 58 -2.22 3.99 20.71
CA GLN A 58 -2.71 2.66 20.27
C GLN A 58 -1.81 1.50 20.77
N GLY A 59 -0.85 1.80 21.62
CA GLY A 59 0.22 0.86 21.99
C GLY A 59 -0.22 -0.46 22.63
N THR A 60 -1.39 -0.53 23.23
CA THR A 60 -1.88 -1.74 23.91
C THR A 60 -2.57 -2.76 23.00
N LEU A 61 -3.08 -2.32 21.85
CA LEU A 61 -3.87 -3.16 20.96
C LEU A 61 -3.04 -3.75 19.81
N GLN A 62 -1.93 -3.12 19.46
CA GLN A 62 -1.21 -3.45 18.23
C GLN A 62 0.29 -3.76 18.42
N GLY A 63 0.73 -3.92 19.66
CA GLY A 63 2.08 -4.38 19.98
C GLY A 63 3.22 -3.38 19.72
N VAL A 64 2.95 -2.27 19.03
CA VAL A 64 3.92 -1.20 18.79
C VAL A 64 3.41 0.10 19.40
N VAL A 65 4.27 0.77 20.16
CA VAL A 65 3.90 2.00 20.86
C VAL A 65 3.80 3.15 19.87
N SER A 66 2.61 3.74 19.76
CA SER A 66 2.40 4.99 19.03
C SER A 66 1.69 6.01 19.92
N SER A 67 2.31 7.17 20.12
CA SER A 67 1.79 8.20 21.03
C SER A 67 0.74 9.10 20.39
N ALA A 68 0.83 9.35 19.09
CA ALA A 68 -0.07 10.22 18.35
C ALA A 68 -1.20 9.48 17.65
N GLY A 69 -0.95 8.26 17.17
CA GLY A 69 -1.95 7.45 16.49
C GLY A 69 -1.39 6.44 15.51
N ALA A 70 -2.28 5.84 14.73
CA ALA A 70 -1.93 4.88 13.70
C ALA A 70 -2.69 5.12 12.40
N VAL A 71 -2.09 4.72 11.28
CA VAL A 71 -2.73 4.64 9.98
C VAL A 71 -2.75 3.18 9.55
N GLN A 72 -3.95 2.65 9.32
CA GLN A 72 -4.15 1.29 8.85
C GLN A 72 -4.67 1.31 7.41
N ILE A 73 -4.01 0.58 6.54
CA ILE A 73 -4.43 0.34 5.16
C ILE A 73 -4.86 -1.11 5.05
N TYR A 74 -6.09 -1.32 4.61
CA TYR A 74 -6.60 -2.65 4.30
C TYR A 74 -6.63 -2.81 2.80
N THR A 75 -5.98 -3.83 2.31
CA THR A 75 -5.96 -4.17 0.89
C THR A 75 -7.13 -5.11 0.57
N ARG A 76 -7.61 -5.08 -0.67
CA ARG A 76 -8.73 -5.91 -1.07
C ARG A 76 -8.39 -7.38 -1.03
N ASP A 77 -9.28 -8.18 -0.47
CA ASP A 77 -9.23 -9.63 -0.52
C ASP A 77 -9.85 -10.17 -1.81
N ALA A 78 -9.48 -11.38 -2.20
CA ALA A 78 -10.18 -12.10 -3.24
C ALA A 78 -11.62 -12.41 -2.79
N GLN A 79 -12.61 -12.10 -3.61
CA GLN A 79 -14.03 -12.34 -3.29
C GLN A 79 -14.43 -13.77 -3.59
N ILE A 80 -15.06 -14.45 -2.62
CA ILE A 80 -15.59 -15.81 -2.74
C ILE A 80 -17.07 -15.72 -3.14
N GLY A 81 -17.54 -16.62 -4.00
CA GLY A 81 -18.96 -16.77 -4.31
C GLY A 81 -19.58 -15.68 -5.18
N GLY A 82 -18.76 -14.88 -5.86
CA GLY A 82 -19.25 -13.88 -6.81
C GLY A 82 -19.30 -14.42 -8.24
N ASP A 83 -20.40 -14.21 -8.93
CA ASP A 83 -20.56 -14.55 -10.36
C ASP A 83 -19.80 -13.58 -11.28
N GLU A 84 -19.31 -12.46 -10.73
CA GLU A 84 -18.68 -11.40 -11.50
C GLU A 84 -17.17 -11.34 -11.29
N ARG A 85 -16.45 -11.29 -12.40
CA ARG A 85 -15.02 -10.96 -12.40
C ARG A 85 -14.86 -9.50 -12.02
N ASN A 86 -14.50 -9.25 -10.76
CA ASN A 86 -14.17 -7.93 -10.30
C ASN A 86 -12.73 -7.58 -10.67
N GLY A 87 -12.58 -6.66 -11.60
CA GLY A 87 -11.28 -6.17 -12.01
C GLY A 87 -11.34 -4.72 -12.46
N TYR A 88 -10.21 -4.05 -12.44
CA TYR A 88 -10.06 -2.71 -12.97
C TYR A 88 -8.67 -2.48 -13.53
N ILE A 89 -8.59 -1.52 -14.43
CA ILE A 89 -7.33 -0.92 -14.89
C ILE A 89 -7.49 0.59 -14.71
N LYS A 90 -6.54 1.20 -14.03
CA LYS A 90 -6.49 2.63 -13.78
C LYS A 90 -5.15 3.15 -14.29
N THR A 91 -5.20 4.22 -15.09
CA THR A 91 -4.02 4.90 -15.59
C THR A 91 -4.08 6.36 -15.15
N THR A 92 -2.95 6.88 -14.71
CA THR A 92 -2.81 8.28 -14.30
C THR A 92 -1.57 8.85 -14.99
N TRP A 93 -1.75 9.96 -15.69
CA TRP A 93 -0.66 10.75 -16.23
C TRP A 93 -0.65 12.12 -15.53
N ALA A 94 0.51 12.52 -15.10
CA ALA A 94 0.71 13.82 -14.47
C ALA A 94 1.91 14.53 -15.10
N ASP A 95 2.07 15.79 -14.75
CA ASP A 95 3.22 16.59 -15.16
C ASP A 95 4.53 15.90 -14.76
N ASN A 96 5.63 16.32 -15.36
CA ASN A 96 6.97 15.75 -15.13
C ASN A 96 7.10 14.28 -15.54
N MET A 97 6.48 13.87 -16.65
CA MET A 97 6.56 12.52 -17.19
C MET A 97 6.23 11.41 -16.18
N THR A 98 5.33 11.72 -15.26
CA THR A 98 4.84 10.73 -14.30
C THR A 98 3.72 9.90 -14.94
N SER A 99 3.87 8.59 -14.94
CA SER A 99 2.86 7.64 -15.35
C SER A 99 2.63 6.59 -14.27
N ILE A 100 1.37 6.37 -13.89
CA ILE A 100 0.99 5.33 -12.95
C ILE A 100 -0.02 4.44 -13.63
N ILE A 101 0.27 3.14 -13.66
CA ILE A 101 -0.64 2.11 -14.14
C ILE A 101 -0.93 1.18 -12.96
N GLU A 102 -2.18 1.02 -12.63
CA GLU A 102 -2.68 0.15 -11.58
C GLU A 102 -3.73 -0.78 -12.16
N ALA A 103 -3.64 -2.06 -11.87
CA ALA A 103 -4.62 -3.05 -12.32
C ALA A 103 -4.83 -4.11 -11.23
N ALA A 104 -6.07 -4.61 -11.16
CA ALA A 104 -6.40 -5.77 -10.34
C ALA A 104 -7.50 -6.59 -10.99
N SER A 105 -7.53 -7.89 -10.68
CA SER A 105 -8.57 -8.82 -11.16
C SER A 105 -8.73 -9.97 -10.20
N ASP A 106 -9.98 -10.39 -10.00
CA ASP A 106 -10.34 -11.63 -9.32
C ASP A 106 -10.36 -12.80 -10.29
N LEU A 107 -9.91 -13.96 -9.82
CA LEU A 107 -10.04 -15.25 -10.49
C LEU A 107 -10.76 -16.21 -9.55
N HIS A 108 -12.01 -16.50 -9.88
CA HIS A 108 -12.79 -17.52 -9.18
C HIS A 108 -12.35 -18.92 -9.64
N ILE A 109 -11.92 -19.75 -8.69
CA ILE A 109 -11.52 -21.13 -8.96
C ILE A 109 -12.68 -22.09 -8.64
N SER A 110 -13.37 -21.83 -7.53
CA SER A 110 -14.57 -22.57 -7.10
C SER A 110 -15.44 -21.68 -6.22
N ASP A 111 -16.61 -22.16 -5.83
CA ASP A 111 -17.53 -21.45 -4.91
C ASP A 111 -16.93 -21.15 -3.55
N THR A 112 -15.81 -21.82 -3.20
CA THR A 112 -15.13 -21.66 -1.91
C THR A 112 -13.70 -21.14 -2.03
N LEU A 113 -13.18 -20.96 -3.25
CA LEU A 113 -11.79 -20.58 -3.47
C LEU A 113 -11.67 -19.50 -4.55
N SER A 114 -11.05 -18.40 -4.21
CA SER A 114 -10.76 -17.30 -5.13
C SER A 114 -9.34 -16.78 -4.97
N LEU A 115 -8.80 -16.26 -6.06
CA LEU A 115 -7.53 -15.52 -6.10
C LEU A 115 -7.79 -14.09 -6.57
N ARG A 116 -6.99 -13.16 -6.06
CA ARG A 116 -6.92 -11.79 -6.57
C ARG A 116 -5.48 -11.45 -6.92
N PHE A 117 -5.31 -10.91 -8.11
CA PHE A 117 -4.05 -10.35 -8.58
C PHE A 117 -4.18 -8.84 -8.62
N ALA A 118 -3.22 -8.15 -8.06
CA ALA A 118 -3.14 -6.69 -8.12
C ALA A 118 -1.72 -6.26 -8.42
N GLY A 119 -1.56 -5.18 -9.16
CA GLY A 119 -0.24 -4.64 -9.49
C GLY A 119 -0.27 -3.15 -9.76
N VAL A 120 0.84 -2.50 -9.49
CA VAL A 120 1.08 -1.09 -9.79
C VAL A 120 2.47 -0.92 -10.38
N LYS A 121 2.54 -0.08 -11.41
CA LYS A 121 3.78 0.45 -11.95
C LYS A 121 3.70 1.97 -11.92
N ASN A 122 4.64 2.59 -11.22
CA ASN A 122 4.78 4.04 -11.15
C ASN A 122 6.15 4.40 -11.73
N ALA A 123 6.17 5.08 -12.85
CA ALA A 123 7.37 5.58 -13.49
C ALA A 123 7.37 7.11 -13.44
N ASN A 124 8.47 7.68 -12.97
CA ASN A 124 8.66 9.12 -12.87
C ASN A 124 10.07 9.47 -13.34
N ASP A 125 10.17 10.02 -14.55
CA ASP A 125 11.43 10.41 -15.18
C ASP A 125 11.73 11.91 -15.07
N GLY A 126 10.87 12.67 -14.41
CA GLY A 126 10.86 14.12 -14.47
C GLY A 126 11.01 14.87 -13.14
N ASN A 127 11.77 14.36 -12.20
CA ASN A 127 12.04 15.16 -11.01
C ASN A 127 12.81 16.43 -11.39
N GLU A 128 12.29 17.60 -10.98
CA GLU A 128 12.93 18.91 -11.17
C GLU A 128 14.28 19.03 -10.45
N ILE A 129 14.66 18.03 -9.65
CA ILE A 129 15.92 17.99 -8.94
C ILE A 129 16.99 17.43 -9.87
N ARG A 130 17.64 18.35 -10.56
CA ARG A 130 18.83 18.03 -11.34
C ARG A 130 20.07 18.02 -10.44
N ASN A 131 20.76 16.91 -10.41
CA ASN A 131 22.07 16.88 -9.79
C ASN A 131 23.05 17.70 -10.65
N LEU A 132 23.41 18.89 -10.17
CA LEU A 132 24.27 19.82 -10.91
C LEU A 132 25.70 19.27 -11.18
N ARG A 133 26.09 18.24 -10.46
CA ARG A 133 27.43 17.63 -10.59
C ARG A 133 27.46 16.51 -11.64
N THR A 134 26.37 15.75 -11.76
CA THR A 134 26.32 14.58 -12.66
C THR A 134 25.44 14.84 -13.89
N SER A 135 24.67 15.94 -13.91
CA SER A 135 23.66 16.24 -14.94
C SER A 135 22.58 15.15 -15.12
N ILE A 136 22.44 14.24 -14.16
CA ILE A 136 21.46 13.15 -14.18
C ILE A 136 20.23 13.62 -13.45
N ASN A 137 19.05 13.45 -14.06
CA ASN A 137 17.79 13.61 -13.40
C ASN A 137 17.53 12.38 -12.52
N GLU A 138 17.02 12.58 -11.33
CA GLU A 138 16.64 11.47 -10.47
C GLU A 138 15.35 10.86 -11.01
N SER A 139 15.42 9.63 -11.55
CA SER A 139 14.24 8.85 -11.92
C SER A 139 13.80 7.98 -10.74
N HIS A 140 12.53 7.80 -10.59
CA HIS A 140 11.96 6.94 -9.56
C HIS A 140 10.96 5.99 -10.18
N ASN A 141 11.28 4.71 -10.14
CA ASN A 141 10.43 3.64 -10.65
C ASN A 141 10.01 2.75 -9.49
N LEU A 142 8.72 2.54 -9.34
CA LEU A 142 8.14 1.61 -8.38
C LEU A 142 7.34 0.56 -9.14
N GLU A 143 7.66 -0.69 -8.92
CA GLU A 143 6.88 -1.82 -9.39
C GLU A 143 6.47 -2.68 -8.20
N SER A 144 5.19 -2.96 -8.06
CA SER A 144 4.69 -3.82 -7.00
C SER A 144 3.59 -4.74 -7.51
N GLY A 145 3.63 -5.99 -7.06
CA GLY A 145 2.62 -6.99 -7.36
C GLY A 145 2.18 -7.71 -6.10
N ARG A 146 0.88 -8.00 -5.99
CA ARG A 146 0.28 -8.73 -4.87
C ARG A 146 -0.63 -9.84 -5.39
N ILE A 147 -0.54 -11.00 -4.73
CA ILE A 147 -1.45 -12.12 -4.91
C ILE A 147 -2.14 -12.37 -3.58
N SER A 148 -3.46 -12.38 -3.60
CA SER A 148 -4.31 -12.69 -2.44
C SER A 148 -5.12 -13.94 -2.72
N LEU A 149 -5.19 -14.85 -1.76
CA LEU A 149 -5.98 -16.07 -1.80
C LEU A 149 -7.01 -16.00 -0.68
N SER A 150 -8.25 -16.30 -1.00
CA SER A 150 -9.34 -16.51 -0.05
C SER A 150 -9.90 -17.91 -0.27
N TRP A 151 -9.91 -18.72 0.80
CA TRP A 151 -10.41 -20.08 0.78
C TRP A 151 -11.30 -20.35 1.99
N GLN A 152 -12.53 -20.74 1.72
CA GLN A 152 -13.55 -21.06 2.74
C GLN A 152 -14.08 -22.47 2.52
N PRO A 153 -13.33 -23.51 2.98
CA PRO A 153 -13.72 -24.90 2.77
C PRO A 153 -14.99 -25.31 3.52
N SER A 154 -15.36 -24.57 4.58
CA SER A 154 -16.60 -24.76 5.33
C SER A 154 -17.07 -23.44 5.92
N ASP A 155 -18.31 -23.41 6.46
CA ASP A 155 -18.89 -22.20 7.07
C ASP A 155 -18.08 -21.72 8.30
N ASP A 156 -17.39 -22.63 8.98
CA ASP A 156 -16.64 -22.36 10.21
C ASP A 156 -15.15 -22.07 9.96
N LEU A 157 -14.64 -22.27 8.74
CA LEU A 157 -13.21 -22.11 8.44
C LEU A 157 -12.99 -21.18 7.25
N SER A 158 -12.28 -20.08 7.49
CA SER A 158 -11.83 -19.14 6.46
C SER A 158 -10.31 -18.96 6.54
N ILE A 159 -9.66 -19.14 5.42
CA ILE A 159 -8.21 -18.99 5.26
C ILE A 159 -7.94 -17.88 4.25
N ARG A 160 -7.14 -16.91 4.64
CA ARG A 160 -6.66 -15.84 3.77
C ARG A 160 -5.14 -15.84 3.76
N PHE A 161 -4.58 -15.72 2.56
CA PHE A 161 -3.15 -15.61 2.37
C PHE A 161 -2.86 -14.47 1.39
N LYS A 162 -1.88 -13.65 1.71
CA LYS A 162 -1.40 -12.57 0.84
C LYS A 162 0.12 -12.67 0.68
N TYR A 163 0.57 -12.48 -0.54
CA TYR A 163 1.99 -12.33 -0.87
C TYR A 163 2.17 -11.08 -1.72
N GLN A 164 3.13 -10.26 -1.36
CA GLN A 164 3.47 -9.05 -2.10
C GLN A 164 4.97 -8.96 -2.31
N ASN A 165 5.36 -8.56 -3.53
CA ASN A 165 6.71 -8.15 -3.86
C ASN A 165 6.71 -6.70 -4.34
N THR A 166 7.71 -5.92 -3.91
CA THR A 166 7.86 -4.51 -4.28
C THR A 166 9.32 -4.26 -4.64
N GLU A 167 9.55 -3.70 -5.81
CA GLU A 167 10.86 -3.27 -6.32
C GLU A 167 10.86 -1.75 -6.50
N ASN A 168 12.00 -1.11 -6.20
CA ASN A 168 12.09 0.35 -6.02
C ASN A 168 13.44 0.89 -6.54
#